data_f839d91be828651d1706f6329d0f710f
#
_entry.id   f839d91be828651d1706f6329d0f710f
#
_cell.length_a   1.000
_cell.length_b   1.000
_cell.length_c   1.000
_cell.angle_alpha   90.00
_cell.angle_beta   90.00
_cell.angle_gamma   90.00
#
_symmetry.space_group_name_H-M   'P 1'
#
loop_
_entity.id
_entity.type
_entity.pdbx_description
1 polymer ?
#
loop_
_entity_poly.entity_id
_entity_poly.type
_entity_poly.pdbx_seq_one_letter_code
_entity_poly.pdbx_strand_id
1 'polypeptide(L)' 'MSLSNADVAKVALLARLRLSPEEIETFTGQLNSIVDHVELS' A
#
# COMPACT_ATOMS: atom_id res chain seq x y z
N MET A 1 9.37 -0.34 -8.67
CA MET A 1 8.81 0.68 -7.75
C MET A 1 8.28 -0.02 -6.52
N SER A 2 8.51 0.53 -5.35
CA SER A 2 8.01 -0.06 -4.11
C SER A 2 7.35 0.99 -3.24
N LEU A 3 6.29 0.58 -2.56
CA LEU A 3 5.56 1.43 -1.61
C LEU A 3 5.94 1.03 -0.20
N SER A 4 6.20 2.01 0.65
CA SER A 4 6.44 1.77 2.07
C SER A 4 5.12 1.81 2.84
N ASN A 5 5.14 1.30 4.08
CA ASN A 5 3.97 1.44 4.96
C ASN A 5 3.59 2.90 5.15
N ALA A 6 4.58 3.80 5.22
CA ALA A 6 4.33 5.23 5.35
C ALA A 6 3.60 5.79 4.13
N ASP A 7 3.98 5.35 2.93
CA ASP A 7 3.30 5.77 1.70
C ASP A 7 1.84 5.30 1.70
N VAL A 8 1.61 4.04 2.06
CA VAL A 8 0.27 3.48 2.11
C VAL A 8 -0.57 4.17 3.19
N ALA A 9 0.02 4.48 4.33
CA ALA A 9 -0.68 5.21 5.40
C ALA A 9 -1.12 6.60 4.92
N LYS A 10 -0.28 7.29 4.16
CA LYS A 10 -0.62 8.60 3.58
C LYS A 10 -1.79 8.49 2.60
N VAL A 11 -1.74 7.50 1.71
CA VAL A 11 -2.83 7.27 0.75
C VAL A 11 -4.12 6.94 1.47
N ALA A 12 -4.05 6.10 2.51
CA ALA A 12 -5.22 5.78 3.31
C ALA A 12 -5.81 7.03 3.96
N LEU A 13 -4.97 7.89 4.50
CA LEU A 13 -5.41 9.14 5.11
C LEU A 13 -6.10 10.05 4.10
N LEU A 14 -5.53 10.19 2.90
CA LEU A 14 -6.11 11.00 1.83
C LEU A 14 -7.45 10.44 1.36
N ALA A 15 -7.60 9.12 1.35
CA ALA A 15 -8.84 8.46 0.99
C ALA A 15 -9.83 8.37 2.16
N ARG A 16 -9.46 8.92 3.32
CA ARG A 16 -10.26 8.89 4.55
C ARG A 16 -10.57 7.47 5.02
N LEU A 17 -9.64 6.57 4.79
CA LEU A 17 -9.76 5.20 5.28
C LEU A 17 -9.09 5.10 6.64
N ARG A 18 -9.78 4.50 7.59
CA ARG A 18 -9.23 4.26 8.92
C ARG A 18 -8.67 2.84 8.98
N LEU A 19 -7.42 2.72 8.61
CA LEU A 19 -6.76 1.42 8.61
C LEU A 19 -5.91 1.28 9.86
N SER A 20 -5.94 0.08 10.46
CA SER A 20 -5.04 -0.26 11.55
C SER A 20 -3.63 -0.46 11.01
N PRO A 21 -2.59 -0.41 11.87
CA PRO A 21 -1.23 -0.71 11.41
C PRO A 21 -1.10 -2.06 10.73
N GLU A 22 -1.83 -3.07 11.21
CA GLU A 22 -1.84 -4.40 10.60
C GLU A 22 -2.44 -4.39 9.21
N GLU A 23 -3.54 -3.66 9.04
CA GLU A 23 -4.19 -3.51 7.74
C GLU A 23 -3.29 -2.78 6.75
N ILE A 24 -2.59 -1.73 7.22
CA ILE A 24 -1.63 -0.99 6.39
C ILE A 24 -0.52 -1.93 5.91
N GLU A 25 0.01 -2.76 6.80
CA GLU A 25 1.06 -3.72 6.44
C GLU A 25 0.57 -4.71 5.39
N THR A 26 -0.63 -5.24 5.58
CA THR A 26 -1.24 -6.17 4.63
C THR A 26 -1.47 -5.50 3.27
N PHE A 27 -2.03 -4.31 3.26
CA PHE A 27 -2.25 -3.56 2.03
C PHE A 27 -0.95 -3.22 1.33
N THR A 28 0.07 -2.84 2.07
CA THR A 28 1.38 -2.52 1.49
C THR A 28 1.92 -3.71 0.71
N GLY A 29 1.82 -4.91 1.28
CA GLY A 29 2.24 -6.12 0.59
C GLY A 29 1.43 -6.39 -0.67
N GLN A 30 0.13 -6.26 -0.60
CA GLN A 30 -0.76 -6.49 -1.74
C GLN A 30 -0.53 -5.47 -2.85
N LEU A 31 -0.41 -4.19 -2.51
CA LEU A 31 -0.17 -3.13 -3.49
C LEU A 31 1.18 -3.30 -4.16
N ASN A 32 2.21 -3.66 -3.41
CA ASN A 32 3.53 -3.91 -3.99
C ASN A 32 3.51 -5.10 -4.96
N SER A 33 2.74 -6.14 -4.65
CA SER A 33 2.58 -7.28 -5.56
C SER A 33 1.95 -6.84 -6.88
N ILE A 34 0.92 -5.99 -6.82
CA ILE A 34 0.25 -5.47 -8.02
C ILE A 34 1.21 -4.60 -8.84
N VAL A 35 1.92 -3.69 -8.18
CA VAL A 35 2.86 -2.79 -8.85
C VAL A 35 3.99 -3.59 -9.50
N ASP A 36 4.53 -4.58 -8.81
CA ASP A 36 5.58 -5.44 -9.34
C ASP A 36 5.10 -6.20 -10.58
N HIS A 37 3.86 -6.67 -10.57
CA HIS A 37 3.29 -7.37 -11.72
C HIS A 37 3.18 -6.44 -12.93
N VAL A 38 2.75 -5.20 -12.71
CA VAL A 38 2.66 -4.20 -13.78
C VAL A 38 4.04 -3.88 -14.35
N GLU A 39 5.06 -3.80 -13.49
CA GLU A 39 6.42 -3.52 -13.95
C GLU A 39 7.00 -4.66 -14.80
N LEU A 40 6.56 -5.90 -14.56
CA LEU A 40 6.98 -7.06 -15.35
C LEU A 40 6.30 -7.12 -16.71
N SER A 41 5.24 -6.40 -16.89
CA SER A 41 4.52 -6.33 -18.16
C SER A 41 5.13 -5.33 -19.10
#